data_f12d3bdc816e187910b75a5b1d3db34a
#
_entry.id   f12d3bdc816e187910b75a5b1d3db34a
#
_cell.length_a   1.000
_cell.length_b   1.000
_cell.length_c   1.000
_cell.angle_alpha   90.00
_cell.angle_beta   90.00
_cell.angle_gamma   90.00
#
_symmetry.space_group_name_H-M   'P 1'
#
loop_
_entity.id
_entity.type
_entity.pdbx_description
1 polymer ?
#
loop_
_entity_poly.entity_id
_entity_poly.type
_entity_poly.pdbx_seq_one_letter_code
_entity_poly.pdbx_strand_id
1 'polypeptide(L)'
;PAEKVLIQTPVYNIFFNSILNNGRQVLESPLVLEDGNYRVDFEDLEQKLADPQTTLMILCNPHNPGGKIWDRATLSRIGELCQKYHVIVVSDEIHCDLTEPGREYVPFASVSKACRDNSVTCIAPTKAFNIAGLQTAAVSVPNPVIRHKVWRGLNTDEVAEPNAFAIDVAVAAFTKGEAWLDELRAYISENKRVAATYIEENIKELTVIPSDATYLLWVNCEKVSEDAEKLVKKIREKTGLYLSDGNVFGGDGKHFFRMNLACPRERMMDGLKR
;
A
#
# COMPACT_ATOMS: atom_id res chain seq x y z
N PRO A 1 20.45 15.71 -4.62
CA PRO A 1 20.41 14.86 -5.82
C PRO A 1 21.03 13.48 -5.60
N ALA A 2 21.82 13.27 -4.55
CA ALA A 2 22.42 11.97 -4.23
C ALA A 2 21.60 11.19 -3.18
N GLU A 3 20.60 11.80 -2.58
CA GLU A 3 19.79 11.17 -1.53
C GLU A 3 18.97 10.00 -2.06
N LYS A 4 18.92 8.96 -1.25
CA LYS A 4 18.16 7.74 -1.51
C LYS A 4 16.91 7.71 -0.67
N VAL A 5 15.83 7.22 -1.26
CA VAL A 5 14.57 6.94 -0.57
C VAL A 5 14.34 5.44 -0.60
N LEU A 6 14.25 4.84 0.59
CA LEU A 6 14.05 3.41 0.76
C LEU A 6 12.57 3.04 0.64
N ILE A 7 12.29 1.99 -0.14
CA ILE A 7 10.97 1.36 -0.26
C ILE A 7 11.10 -0.16 -0.13
N GLN A 8 10.06 -0.80 0.40
CA GLN A 8 10.03 -2.26 0.60
C GLN A 8 9.21 -2.93 -0.51
N THR A 9 9.90 -3.47 -1.50
CA THR A 9 9.28 -4.07 -2.70
C THR A 9 8.89 -5.55 -2.52
N PRO A 10 7.81 -6.04 -3.19
CA PRO A 10 6.95 -5.30 -4.11
C PRO A 10 6.10 -4.25 -3.38
N VAL A 11 5.93 -3.06 -3.94
CA VAL A 11 5.17 -1.99 -3.32
C VAL A 11 4.50 -1.09 -4.36
N TYR A 12 3.55 -0.27 -3.94
CA TYR A 12 2.80 0.62 -4.82
C TYR A 12 3.71 1.40 -5.78
N ASN A 13 3.50 1.19 -7.07
CA ASN A 13 4.38 1.65 -8.13
C ASN A 13 4.55 3.19 -8.22
N ILE A 14 3.59 3.97 -7.71
CA ILE A 14 3.70 5.43 -7.71
C ILE A 14 4.80 5.92 -6.77
N PHE A 15 5.23 5.14 -5.79
CA PHE A 15 6.36 5.50 -4.94
C PHE A 15 7.65 5.64 -5.76
N PHE A 16 7.91 4.75 -6.72
CA PHE A 16 9.05 4.85 -7.64
C PHE A 16 9.02 6.18 -8.39
N ASN A 17 7.88 6.50 -9.01
CA ASN A 17 7.71 7.75 -9.75
C ASN A 17 7.85 8.97 -8.86
N SER A 18 7.29 8.94 -7.65
CA SER A 18 7.39 10.05 -6.70
C SER A 18 8.83 10.33 -6.30
N ILE A 19 9.63 9.29 -6.07
CA ILE A 19 11.05 9.40 -5.72
C ILE A 19 11.83 10.00 -6.89
N LEU A 20 11.66 9.44 -8.09
CA LEU A 20 12.39 9.86 -9.29
C LEU A 20 12.01 11.29 -9.72
N ASN A 21 10.73 11.64 -9.67
CA ASN A 21 10.23 12.98 -10.03
C ASN A 21 10.77 14.08 -9.09
N ASN A 22 11.12 13.70 -7.85
CA ASN A 22 11.78 14.60 -6.90
C ASN A 22 13.31 14.57 -6.99
N GLY A 23 13.88 13.98 -8.04
CA GLY A 23 15.33 13.94 -8.28
C GLY A 23 16.08 13.10 -7.24
N ARG A 24 15.44 12.10 -6.63
CA ARG A 24 16.03 11.19 -5.66
C ARG A 24 16.25 9.81 -6.29
N GLN A 25 17.03 8.98 -5.62
CA GLN A 25 17.31 7.61 -6.04
C GLN A 25 16.42 6.63 -5.28
N VAL A 26 15.87 5.65 -5.98
CA VAL A 26 15.14 4.54 -5.37
C VAL A 26 16.15 3.57 -4.75
N LEU A 27 15.93 3.21 -3.50
CA LEU A 27 16.65 2.14 -2.81
C LEU A 27 15.63 1.07 -2.39
N GLU A 28 15.69 -0.10 -3.00
CA GLU A 28 14.77 -1.18 -2.71
C GLU A 28 15.30 -2.07 -1.58
N SER A 29 14.46 -2.37 -0.60
CA SER A 29 14.65 -3.44 0.38
C SER A 29 13.56 -4.48 0.14
N PRO A 30 13.86 -5.57 -0.61
CA PRO A 30 12.86 -6.55 -0.96
C PRO A 30 12.27 -7.24 0.27
N LEU A 31 10.96 -7.37 0.29
CA LEU A 31 10.26 -8.21 1.25
C LEU A 31 10.48 -9.68 0.91
N VAL A 32 10.49 -10.53 1.92
CA VAL A 32 10.60 -11.98 1.74
C VAL A 32 9.20 -12.58 1.81
N LEU A 33 8.82 -13.33 0.80
CA LEU A 33 7.57 -14.11 0.80
C LEU A 33 7.86 -15.51 1.36
N GLU A 34 7.29 -15.80 2.53
CA GLU A 34 7.47 -17.06 3.23
C GLU A 34 6.10 -17.58 3.69
N ASP A 35 5.76 -18.81 3.34
CA ASP A 35 4.46 -19.44 3.64
C ASP A 35 3.24 -18.57 3.27
N GLY A 36 3.32 -17.88 2.11
CA GLY A 36 2.27 -16.99 1.63
C GLY A 36 2.18 -15.64 2.36
N ASN A 37 3.14 -15.30 3.21
CA ASN A 37 3.16 -14.05 3.95
C ASN A 37 4.42 -13.25 3.67
N TYR A 38 4.29 -11.96 3.40
CA TYR A 38 5.43 -11.05 3.31
C TYR A 38 6.00 -10.74 4.70
N ARG A 39 7.31 -10.75 4.78
CA ARG A 39 8.09 -10.36 5.96
C ARG A 39 9.17 -9.37 5.58
N VAL A 40 9.55 -8.55 6.55
CA VAL A 40 10.68 -7.62 6.42
C VAL A 40 11.98 -8.41 6.62
N ASP A 41 12.89 -8.32 5.65
CA ASP A 41 14.28 -8.70 5.84
C ASP A 41 14.99 -7.58 6.62
N PHE A 42 15.12 -7.78 7.92
CA PHE A 42 15.69 -6.77 8.80
C PHE A 42 17.21 -6.62 8.66
N GLU A 43 17.89 -7.62 8.15
CA GLU A 43 19.35 -7.54 7.88
C GLU A 43 19.59 -6.65 6.67
N ASP A 44 18.89 -6.91 5.57
CA ASP A 44 18.92 -6.09 4.36
C ASP A 44 18.43 -4.66 4.64
N LEU A 45 17.33 -4.51 5.38
CA LEU A 45 16.79 -3.21 5.76
C LEU A 45 17.81 -2.38 6.55
N GLU A 46 18.42 -2.97 7.59
CA GLU A 46 19.40 -2.27 8.42
C GLU A 46 20.64 -1.85 7.63
N GLN A 47 21.15 -2.73 6.77
CA GLN A 47 22.28 -2.41 5.89
C GLN A 47 21.98 -1.21 4.99
N LYS A 48 20.78 -1.14 4.43
CA LYS A 48 20.36 -0.05 3.54
C LYS A 48 20.06 1.26 4.27
N LEU A 49 19.54 1.17 5.47
CA LEU A 49 19.36 2.34 6.33
C LEU A 49 20.70 2.93 6.82
N ALA A 50 21.74 2.09 6.97
CA ALA A 50 23.06 2.53 7.36
C ALA A 50 23.82 3.30 6.27
N ASP A 51 23.37 3.27 5.04
CA ASP A 51 23.93 4.09 3.95
C ASP A 51 23.66 5.57 4.24
N PRO A 52 24.71 6.41 4.35
CA PRO A 52 24.58 7.82 4.72
C PRO A 52 23.79 8.66 3.70
N GLN A 53 23.54 8.14 2.50
CA GLN A 53 22.68 8.77 1.49
C GLN A 53 21.20 8.41 1.68
N THR A 54 20.86 7.42 2.50
CA THR A 54 19.47 7.08 2.80
C THR A 54 18.92 8.06 3.81
N THR A 55 18.00 8.93 3.40
CA THR A 55 17.45 10.01 4.24
C THR A 55 15.97 9.85 4.53
N LEU A 56 15.27 9.02 3.76
CA LEU A 56 13.84 8.81 3.87
C LEU A 56 13.46 7.38 3.54
N MET A 57 12.47 6.85 4.24
CA MET A 57 11.81 5.58 3.94
C MET A 57 10.32 5.83 3.70
N ILE A 58 9.75 5.25 2.65
CA ILE A 58 8.29 5.22 2.47
C ILE A 58 7.80 3.85 2.91
N LEU A 59 7.01 3.83 3.98
CA LEU A 59 6.37 2.64 4.54
C LEU A 59 4.92 2.57 4.08
N CYS A 60 4.52 1.46 3.48
CA CYS A 60 3.13 1.18 3.09
C CYS A 60 2.45 0.34 4.17
N ASN A 61 1.47 0.90 4.88
CA ASN A 61 0.79 0.23 5.99
C ASN A 61 -0.69 0.66 6.10
N PRO A 62 -1.67 -0.17 5.73
CA PRO A 62 -1.54 -1.55 5.18
C PRO A 62 -0.83 -1.61 3.84
N HIS A 63 -0.13 -2.71 3.61
CA HIS A 63 0.73 -2.90 2.45
C HIS A 63 -0.04 -3.14 1.15
N ASN A 64 0.31 -2.44 0.10
CA ASN A 64 -0.19 -2.65 -1.27
C ASN A 64 1.01 -3.05 -2.15
N PRO A 65 1.01 -4.24 -2.79
CA PRO A 65 -0.15 -5.02 -3.22
C PRO A 65 -0.58 -6.17 -2.27
N GLY A 66 0.24 -6.59 -1.32
CA GLY A 66 0.02 -7.81 -0.55
C GLY A 66 -1.11 -7.75 0.49
N GLY A 67 -1.67 -6.56 0.78
CA GLY A 67 -2.74 -6.41 1.77
C GLY A 67 -2.33 -6.70 3.22
N LYS A 68 -1.03 -6.70 3.53
CA LYS A 68 -0.48 -7.00 4.84
C LYS A 68 -0.68 -5.84 5.82
N ILE A 69 -1.16 -6.13 7.02
CA ILE A 69 -1.05 -5.23 8.17
C ILE A 69 0.22 -5.60 8.94
N TRP A 70 1.11 -4.63 9.13
CA TRP A 70 2.33 -4.84 9.91
C TRP A 70 2.00 -4.86 11.40
N ASP A 71 2.52 -5.85 12.12
CA ASP A 71 2.35 -5.94 13.55
C ASP A 71 3.18 -4.89 14.31
N ARG A 72 2.81 -4.65 15.57
CA ARG A 72 3.46 -3.65 16.44
C ARG A 72 4.96 -3.89 16.62
N ALA A 73 5.41 -5.15 16.69
CA ALA A 73 6.81 -5.49 16.88
C ALA A 73 7.64 -5.15 15.63
N THR A 74 7.14 -5.52 14.45
CA THR A 74 7.72 -5.16 13.15
C THR A 74 7.83 -3.65 12.99
N LEU A 75 6.74 -2.91 13.26
CA LEU A 75 6.71 -1.44 13.16
C LEU A 75 7.65 -0.78 14.15
N SER A 76 7.75 -1.29 15.41
CA SER A 76 8.68 -0.77 16.42
C SER A 76 10.12 -0.90 15.93
N ARG A 77 10.49 -2.08 15.43
CA ARG A 77 11.86 -2.33 14.95
C ARG A 77 12.21 -1.46 13.75
N ILE A 78 11.28 -1.27 12.79
CA ILE A 78 11.48 -0.31 11.69
C ILE A 78 11.73 1.10 12.24
N GLY A 79 10.91 1.55 13.18
CA GLY A 79 11.04 2.89 13.79
C GLY A 79 12.36 3.08 14.52
N GLU A 80 12.82 2.08 15.29
CA GLU A 80 14.09 2.10 16.00
C GLU A 80 15.29 2.17 15.06
N LEU A 81 15.27 1.37 13.97
CA LEU A 81 16.31 1.41 12.94
C LEU A 81 16.34 2.74 12.20
N CYS A 82 15.18 3.24 11.78
CA CYS A 82 15.09 4.54 11.12
C CYS A 82 15.57 5.68 12.04
N GLN A 83 15.24 5.64 13.33
CA GLN A 83 15.75 6.62 14.28
C GLN A 83 17.27 6.49 14.46
N LYS A 84 17.80 5.27 14.58
CA LYS A 84 19.24 4.99 14.74
C LYS A 84 20.06 5.60 13.59
N TYR A 85 19.57 5.50 12.38
CA TYR A 85 20.26 5.98 11.16
C TYR A 85 19.77 7.32 10.65
N HIS A 86 18.94 8.04 11.43
CA HIS A 86 18.41 9.37 11.08
C HIS A 86 17.59 9.41 9.78
N VAL A 87 16.90 8.32 9.45
CA VAL A 87 16.02 8.21 8.29
C VAL A 87 14.59 8.54 8.70
N ILE A 88 13.96 9.53 8.05
CA ILE A 88 12.57 9.90 8.31
C ILE A 88 11.65 8.89 7.64
N VAL A 89 10.57 8.48 8.33
CA VAL A 89 9.56 7.58 7.79
C VAL A 89 8.36 8.37 7.28
N VAL A 90 8.01 8.22 6.00
CA VAL A 90 6.69 8.60 5.46
C VAL A 90 5.83 7.35 5.49
N SER A 91 4.87 7.30 6.40
CA SER A 91 3.92 6.18 6.52
C SER A 91 2.69 6.46 5.67
N ASP A 92 2.55 5.74 4.56
CA ASP A 92 1.34 5.77 3.74
C ASP A 92 0.30 4.82 4.34
N GLU A 93 -0.70 5.41 4.98
CA GLU A 93 -1.75 4.72 5.71
C GLU A 93 -3.13 4.87 5.03
N ILE A 94 -3.14 5.13 3.72
CA ILE A 94 -4.36 5.40 2.94
C ILE A 94 -5.35 4.24 2.94
N HIS A 95 -4.91 3.02 3.24
CA HIS A 95 -5.74 1.82 3.33
C HIS A 95 -6.14 1.44 4.76
N CYS A 96 -5.83 2.25 5.77
CA CYS A 96 -6.01 1.91 7.19
C CYS A 96 -7.45 1.54 7.58
N ASP A 97 -8.44 2.14 6.92
CA ASP A 97 -9.86 1.87 7.17
C ASP A 97 -10.40 0.63 6.41
N LEU A 98 -9.61 0.07 5.49
CA LEU A 98 -10.02 -1.07 4.64
C LEU A 98 -9.44 -2.39 5.13
N THR A 99 -9.60 -2.66 6.42
CA THR A 99 -9.15 -3.91 7.04
C THR A 99 -10.20 -5.01 6.91
N GLU A 100 -9.76 -6.27 6.86
CA GLU A 100 -10.67 -7.41 6.99
C GLU A 100 -11.40 -7.36 8.34
N PRO A 101 -12.68 -7.76 8.42
CA PRO A 101 -13.40 -7.82 9.68
C PRO A 101 -12.65 -8.62 10.74
N GLY A 102 -12.49 -8.04 11.94
CA GLY A 102 -11.74 -8.64 13.05
C GLY A 102 -10.22 -8.47 12.99
N ARG A 103 -9.68 -7.80 11.97
CA ARG A 103 -8.26 -7.44 11.91
C ARG A 103 -8.05 -6.05 12.50
N GLU A 104 -7.09 -5.94 13.40
CA GLU A 104 -6.70 -4.67 14.01
C GLU A 104 -5.57 -4.03 13.20
N TYR A 105 -5.77 -2.78 12.83
CA TYR A 105 -4.75 -1.93 12.22
C TYR A 105 -3.96 -1.19 13.29
N VAL A 106 -2.63 -1.11 13.11
CA VAL A 106 -1.74 -0.40 14.02
C VAL A 106 -1.12 0.81 13.30
N PRO A 107 -1.52 2.06 13.65
CA PRO A 107 -0.89 3.27 13.10
C PRO A 107 0.60 3.33 13.47
N PHE A 108 1.47 3.60 12.51
CA PHE A 108 2.92 3.64 12.75
C PHE A 108 3.31 4.61 13.88
N ALA A 109 2.78 5.83 13.83
CA ALA A 109 3.09 6.86 14.84
C ALA A 109 2.59 6.51 16.26
N SER A 110 1.70 5.53 16.42
CA SER A 110 1.17 5.09 17.74
C SER A 110 2.02 4.06 18.43
N VAL A 111 3.00 3.48 17.74
CA VAL A 111 3.75 2.31 18.22
C VAL A 111 4.70 2.67 19.33
N SER A 112 5.50 3.72 19.15
CA SER A 112 6.51 4.17 20.09
C SER A 112 6.81 5.67 19.95
N LYS A 113 7.58 6.23 20.89
CA LYS A 113 8.08 7.60 20.77
C LYS A 113 8.98 7.78 19.53
N ALA A 114 9.81 6.79 19.23
CA ALA A 114 10.68 6.79 18.05
C ALA A 114 9.85 6.88 16.76
N CYS A 115 8.83 6.03 16.63
CA CYS A 115 7.93 6.06 15.47
C CYS A 115 7.19 7.39 15.35
N ARG A 116 6.65 7.91 16.47
CA ARG A 116 5.89 9.16 16.49
C ARG A 116 6.72 10.37 16.10
N ASP A 117 7.90 10.52 16.71
CA ASP A 117 8.69 11.74 16.59
C ASP A 117 9.52 11.80 15.29
N ASN A 118 9.62 10.67 14.57
CA ASN A 118 10.40 10.52 13.34
C ASN A 118 9.54 10.15 12.12
N SER A 119 8.24 10.47 12.14
CA SER A 119 7.34 10.10 11.04
C SER A 119 6.48 11.23 10.52
N VAL A 120 6.06 11.03 9.28
CA VAL A 120 5.02 11.76 8.55
C VAL A 120 3.96 10.73 8.16
N THR A 121 2.76 10.81 8.73
CA THR A 121 1.66 9.89 8.42
C THR A 121 0.72 10.51 7.40
N CYS A 122 0.46 9.79 6.31
CA CYS A 122 -0.43 10.21 5.24
C CYS A 122 -1.72 9.36 5.27
N ILE A 123 -2.86 10.00 5.42
CA ILE A 123 -4.20 9.39 5.43
C ILE A 123 -5.14 10.11 4.47
N ALA A 124 -6.15 9.40 3.97
CA ALA A 124 -7.18 10.03 3.16
C ALA A 124 -8.48 9.20 3.18
N PRO A 125 -9.66 9.82 3.10
CA PRO A 125 -10.93 9.12 2.97
C PRO A 125 -11.13 8.54 1.56
N THR A 126 -10.25 8.87 0.63
CA THR A 126 -10.44 8.68 -0.81
C THR A 126 -10.54 7.22 -1.25
N LYS A 127 -9.83 6.32 -0.56
CA LYS A 127 -9.89 4.88 -0.86
C LYS A 127 -11.05 4.20 -0.13
N ALA A 128 -11.19 4.46 1.17
CA ALA A 128 -12.23 3.87 1.99
C ALA A 128 -13.65 4.24 1.52
N PHE A 129 -13.85 5.47 1.08
CA PHE A 129 -15.16 5.99 0.70
C PHE A 129 -15.35 6.20 -0.81
N ASN A 130 -14.44 5.68 -1.63
CA ASN A 130 -14.51 5.77 -3.11
C ASN A 130 -14.66 7.21 -3.64
N ILE A 131 -13.95 8.16 -3.04
CA ILE A 131 -14.00 9.59 -3.37
C ILE A 131 -12.65 10.13 -3.87
N ALA A 132 -11.87 9.28 -4.57
CA ALA A 132 -10.55 9.63 -5.06
C ALA A 132 -10.54 10.86 -6.00
N GLY A 133 -11.65 11.12 -6.70
CA GLY A 133 -11.80 12.30 -7.56
C GLY A 133 -11.76 13.64 -6.83
N LEU A 134 -11.93 13.65 -5.50
CA LEU A 134 -11.80 14.86 -4.67
C LEU A 134 -10.34 15.23 -4.37
N GLN A 135 -9.40 14.35 -4.64
CA GLN A 135 -7.95 14.60 -4.51
C GLN A 135 -7.56 15.29 -3.21
N THR A 136 -8.03 14.73 -2.08
CA THR A 136 -7.75 15.27 -0.74
C THR A 136 -7.11 14.23 0.17
N ALA A 137 -6.19 14.68 0.99
CA ALA A 137 -5.52 13.87 2.01
C ALA A 137 -5.21 14.73 3.24
N ALA A 138 -4.93 14.06 4.35
CA ALA A 138 -4.43 14.70 5.56
C ALA A 138 -3.03 14.15 5.89
N VAL A 139 -2.17 15.03 6.39
CA VAL A 139 -0.81 14.69 6.79
C VAL A 139 -0.66 14.99 8.27
N SER A 140 -0.38 13.97 9.07
CA SER A 140 -0.13 14.09 10.51
C SER A 140 1.37 14.03 10.79
N VAL A 141 1.89 15.08 11.42
CA VAL A 141 3.32 15.18 11.74
C VAL A 141 3.49 15.68 13.18
N PRO A 142 3.69 14.80 14.15
CA PRO A 142 3.83 15.19 15.56
C PRO A 142 5.06 16.05 15.85
N ASN A 143 6.19 15.77 15.22
CA ASN A 143 7.42 16.54 15.37
C ASN A 143 7.31 17.93 14.77
N PRO A 144 7.45 19.02 15.57
CA PRO A 144 7.21 20.39 15.09
C PRO A 144 8.23 20.84 14.02
N VAL A 145 9.45 20.33 14.04
CA VAL A 145 10.49 20.69 13.04
C VAL A 145 10.17 20.04 11.70
N ILE A 146 9.83 18.74 11.71
CA ILE A 146 9.43 18.02 10.49
C ILE A 146 8.11 18.60 9.97
N ARG A 147 7.13 18.86 10.83
CA ARG A 147 5.86 19.47 10.48
C ARG A 147 6.03 20.82 9.76
N HIS A 148 6.90 21.69 10.29
CA HIS A 148 7.19 22.95 9.63
C HIS A 148 7.77 22.78 8.22
N LYS A 149 8.70 21.84 8.04
CA LYS A 149 9.27 21.53 6.72
C LYS A 149 8.22 21.00 5.74
N VAL A 150 7.39 20.07 6.18
CA VAL A 150 6.30 19.49 5.37
C VAL A 150 5.30 20.59 4.99
N TRP A 151 4.85 21.38 5.96
CA TRP A 151 3.94 22.50 5.71
C TRP A 151 4.51 23.49 4.69
N ARG A 152 5.80 23.87 4.82
CA ARG A 152 6.47 24.74 3.86
C ARG A 152 6.56 24.12 2.47
N GLY A 153 6.87 22.83 2.37
CA GLY A 153 6.90 22.10 1.10
C GLY A 153 5.55 22.11 0.40
N LEU A 154 4.49 21.71 1.10
CA LEU A 154 3.13 21.69 0.55
C LEU A 154 2.67 23.07 0.04
N ASN A 155 3.02 24.15 0.76
CA ASN A 155 2.72 25.51 0.31
C ASN A 155 3.57 25.93 -0.90
N THR A 156 4.83 25.54 -0.95
CA THR A 156 5.72 25.85 -2.08
C THR A 156 5.24 25.19 -3.36
N ASP A 157 4.70 23.98 -3.26
CA ASP A 157 4.17 23.22 -4.40
C ASP A 157 2.70 23.58 -4.70
N GLU A 158 2.11 24.52 -3.94
CA GLU A 158 0.70 24.97 -4.06
C GLU A 158 -0.34 23.83 -3.96
N VAL A 159 -0.04 22.79 -3.15
CA VAL A 159 -0.93 21.65 -2.91
C VAL A 159 -1.53 21.64 -1.50
N ALA A 160 -1.32 22.70 -0.72
CA ALA A 160 -1.81 22.82 0.64
C ALA A 160 -3.31 23.16 0.71
N GLU A 161 -3.88 23.68 -0.36
CA GLU A 161 -5.28 24.10 -0.40
C GLU A 161 -6.13 23.05 -1.10
N PRO A 162 -7.07 22.40 -0.36
CA PRO A 162 -7.98 21.43 -0.94
C PRO A 162 -9.03 22.11 -1.82
N ASN A 163 -9.63 21.37 -2.76
CA ASN A 163 -10.75 21.88 -3.56
C ASN A 163 -11.96 22.20 -2.67
N ALA A 164 -12.88 23.02 -3.18
CA ALA A 164 -14.03 23.57 -2.43
C ALA A 164 -14.93 22.53 -1.75
N PHE A 165 -15.01 21.30 -2.24
CA PHE A 165 -15.88 20.25 -1.69
C PHE A 165 -15.13 19.26 -0.79
N ALA A 166 -13.81 19.27 -0.81
CA ALA A 166 -13.00 18.24 -0.19
C ALA A 166 -13.17 18.16 1.33
N ILE A 167 -13.22 19.31 2.00
CA ILE A 167 -13.31 19.35 3.47
C ILE A 167 -14.67 18.83 3.94
N ASP A 168 -15.77 19.34 3.37
CA ASP A 168 -17.11 18.94 3.77
C ASP A 168 -17.37 17.45 3.51
N VAL A 169 -16.89 16.93 2.37
CA VAL A 169 -17.04 15.52 2.04
C VAL A 169 -16.16 14.65 2.94
N ALA A 170 -14.91 15.05 3.22
CA ALA A 170 -14.04 14.32 4.13
C ALA A 170 -14.61 14.27 5.55
N VAL A 171 -15.13 15.40 6.06
CA VAL A 171 -15.81 15.47 7.36
C VAL A 171 -17.03 14.55 7.36
N ALA A 172 -17.87 14.60 6.33
CA ALA A 172 -19.05 13.73 6.23
C ALA A 172 -18.64 12.23 6.18
N ALA A 173 -17.63 11.88 5.41
CA ALA A 173 -17.11 10.51 5.31
C ALA A 173 -16.68 9.98 6.68
N PHE A 174 -15.81 10.71 7.38
CA PHE A 174 -15.28 10.28 8.68
C PHE A 174 -16.27 10.38 9.85
N THR A 175 -17.29 11.23 9.78
CA THR A 175 -18.24 11.42 10.88
C THR A 175 -19.57 10.71 10.68
N LYS A 176 -19.94 10.36 9.45
CA LYS A 176 -21.25 9.78 9.11
C LYS A 176 -21.16 8.51 8.28
N GLY A 177 -19.95 8.13 7.83
CA GLY A 177 -19.73 7.03 6.90
C GLY A 177 -19.50 5.67 7.55
N GLU A 178 -19.50 5.56 8.89
CA GLU A 178 -19.11 4.33 9.62
C GLU A 178 -19.93 3.11 9.16
N ALA A 179 -21.26 3.19 9.22
CA ALA A 179 -22.12 2.05 8.84
C ALA A 179 -21.92 1.62 7.38
N TRP A 180 -21.77 2.60 6.47
CA TRP A 180 -21.49 2.32 5.06
C TRP A 180 -20.12 1.63 4.87
N LEU A 181 -19.11 2.08 5.61
CA LEU A 181 -17.76 1.49 5.55
C LEU A 181 -17.74 0.06 6.08
N ASP A 182 -18.45 -0.22 7.16
CA ASP A 182 -18.56 -1.58 7.73
C ASP A 182 -19.26 -2.54 6.76
N GLU A 183 -20.34 -2.12 6.10
CA GLU A 183 -20.99 -2.90 5.05
C GLU A 183 -20.06 -3.12 3.86
N LEU A 184 -19.30 -2.09 3.44
CA LEU A 184 -18.32 -2.20 2.37
C LEU A 184 -17.20 -3.19 2.72
N ARG A 185 -16.65 -3.12 3.94
CA ARG A 185 -15.61 -4.05 4.41
C ARG A 185 -16.10 -5.49 4.39
N ALA A 186 -17.30 -5.74 4.89
CA ALA A 186 -17.92 -7.06 4.85
C ALA A 186 -18.14 -7.56 3.41
N TYR A 187 -18.59 -6.67 2.51
CA TYR A 187 -18.78 -7.01 1.10
C TYR A 187 -17.46 -7.33 0.39
N ILE A 188 -16.41 -6.54 0.61
CA ILE A 188 -15.08 -6.76 0.04
C ILE A 188 -14.47 -8.07 0.58
N SER A 189 -14.58 -8.32 1.88
CA SER A 189 -14.11 -9.56 2.52
C SER A 189 -14.75 -10.78 1.88
N GLU A 190 -16.07 -10.75 1.67
CA GLU A 190 -16.77 -11.83 1.00
C GLU A 190 -16.37 -11.97 -0.48
N ASN A 191 -16.13 -10.85 -1.20
CA ASN A 191 -15.60 -10.92 -2.57
C ASN A 191 -14.22 -11.59 -2.61
N LYS A 192 -13.33 -11.26 -1.66
CA LYS A 192 -12.01 -11.90 -1.55
C LYS A 192 -12.14 -13.42 -1.32
N ARG A 193 -13.00 -13.80 -0.36
CA ARG A 193 -13.23 -15.21 -0.07
C ARG A 193 -13.74 -15.96 -1.30
N VAL A 194 -14.75 -15.43 -1.98
CA VAL A 194 -15.33 -16.04 -3.19
C VAL A 194 -14.30 -16.13 -4.32
N ALA A 195 -13.52 -15.07 -4.55
CA ALA A 195 -12.49 -15.06 -5.58
C ALA A 195 -11.37 -16.06 -5.28
N ALA A 196 -10.89 -16.11 -4.03
CA ALA A 196 -9.84 -17.04 -3.63
C ALA A 196 -10.30 -18.50 -3.77
N THR A 197 -11.50 -18.83 -3.29
CA THR A 197 -12.10 -20.17 -3.45
C THR A 197 -12.24 -20.54 -4.93
N TYR A 198 -12.75 -19.62 -5.76
CA TYR A 198 -12.90 -19.90 -7.19
C TYR A 198 -11.56 -20.19 -7.86
N ILE A 199 -10.52 -19.41 -7.56
CA ILE A 199 -9.17 -19.64 -8.10
C ILE A 199 -8.62 -20.97 -7.64
N GLU A 200 -8.70 -21.27 -6.34
CA GLU A 200 -8.21 -22.53 -5.76
C GLU A 200 -8.88 -23.78 -6.37
N GLU A 201 -10.19 -23.71 -6.62
CA GLU A 201 -10.96 -24.83 -7.17
C GLU A 201 -10.77 -24.99 -8.68
N ASN A 202 -10.65 -23.90 -9.44
CA ASN A 202 -10.74 -23.92 -10.90
C ASN A 202 -9.43 -23.59 -11.63
N ILE A 203 -8.45 -22.92 -10.97
CA ILE A 203 -7.19 -22.49 -11.61
C ILE A 203 -6.02 -22.82 -10.67
N LYS A 204 -5.74 -24.12 -10.52
CA LYS A 204 -4.78 -24.68 -9.54
C LYS A 204 -3.34 -24.19 -9.69
N GLU A 205 -3.00 -23.64 -10.83
CA GLU A 205 -1.70 -23.06 -11.14
C GLU A 205 -1.51 -21.64 -10.53
N LEU A 206 -2.60 -20.99 -10.13
CA LEU A 206 -2.57 -19.70 -9.47
C LEU A 206 -2.61 -19.88 -7.94
N THR A 207 -1.91 -19.01 -7.23
CA THR A 207 -1.93 -18.99 -5.76
C THR A 207 -2.28 -17.59 -5.27
N VAL A 208 -3.36 -17.48 -4.49
CA VAL A 208 -3.75 -16.20 -3.89
C VAL A 208 -2.95 -15.98 -2.62
N ILE A 209 -2.38 -14.78 -2.48
CA ILE A 209 -1.69 -14.36 -1.25
C ILE A 209 -2.75 -13.91 -0.24
N PRO A 210 -2.78 -14.48 0.99
CA PRO A 210 -3.67 -14.01 2.05
C PRO A 210 -3.45 -12.54 2.38
N SER A 211 -4.53 -11.80 2.59
CA SER A 211 -4.45 -10.37 2.89
C SER A 211 -5.32 -9.99 4.09
N ASP A 212 -4.82 -9.08 4.91
CA ASP A 212 -5.49 -8.56 6.11
C ASP A 212 -6.27 -7.27 5.84
N ALA A 213 -6.01 -6.63 4.69
CA ALA A 213 -6.57 -5.31 4.36
C ALA A 213 -6.66 -5.08 2.85
N THR A 214 -7.15 -3.91 2.46
CA THR A 214 -7.37 -3.45 1.08
C THR A 214 -8.51 -4.17 0.37
N TYR A 215 -8.84 -3.70 -0.82
CA TYR A 215 -9.78 -4.37 -1.76
C TYR A 215 -9.05 -5.06 -2.92
N LEU A 216 -7.76 -5.34 -2.71
CA LEU A 216 -6.88 -5.86 -3.75
C LEU A 216 -6.58 -7.33 -3.47
N LEU A 217 -6.50 -8.12 -4.53
CA LEU A 217 -6.06 -9.50 -4.48
C LEU A 217 -4.71 -9.59 -5.20
N TRP A 218 -3.71 -10.13 -4.53
CA TRP A 218 -2.38 -10.38 -5.05
C TRP A 218 -2.25 -11.86 -5.38
N VAL A 219 -1.97 -12.18 -6.64
CA VAL A 219 -2.06 -13.55 -7.15
C VAL A 219 -0.73 -13.95 -7.77
N ASN A 220 -0.11 -15.00 -7.24
CA ASN A 220 1.05 -15.63 -7.84
C ASN A 220 0.66 -16.41 -9.09
N CYS A 221 1.34 -16.15 -10.20
CA CYS A 221 1.12 -16.78 -11.49
C CYS A 221 2.39 -17.47 -12.06
N GLU A 222 3.40 -17.67 -11.24
CA GLU A 222 4.70 -18.22 -11.65
C GLU A 222 4.58 -19.59 -12.35
N LYS A 223 3.64 -20.45 -11.91
CA LYS A 223 3.37 -21.74 -12.53
C LYS A 223 2.72 -21.63 -13.92
N VAL A 224 2.15 -20.47 -14.27
CA VAL A 224 1.50 -20.19 -15.56
C VAL A 224 2.45 -19.44 -16.49
N SER A 225 3.20 -18.50 -15.96
CA SER A 225 4.09 -17.62 -16.72
C SER A 225 5.23 -17.11 -15.84
N GLU A 226 6.44 -17.12 -16.37
CA GLU A 226 7.62 -16.51 -15.72
C GLU A 226 7.56 -14.98 -15.74
N ASP A 227 6.60 -14.39 -16.47
CA ASP A 227 6.46 -12.96 -16.68
C ASP A 227 4.97 -12.57 -16.68
N ALA A 228 4.56 -11.92 -15.60
CA ALA A 228 3.19 -11.49 -15.41
C ALA A 228 2.71 -10.47 -16.45
N GLU A 229 3.60 -9.59 -16.95
CA GLU A 229 3.24 -8.61 -17.99
C GLU A 229 2.72 -9.32 -19.24
N LYS A 230 3.43 -10.35 -19.70
CA LYS A 230 3.01 -11.14 -20.88
C LYS A 230 1.68 -11.85 -20.63
N LEU A 231 1.50 -12.38 -19.41
CA LEU A 231 0.28 -13.07 -19.05
C LEU A 231 -0.93 -12.11 -19.05
N VAL A 232 -0.85 -10.98 -18.32
CA VAL A 232 -1.98 -10.05 -18.21
C VAL A 232 -2.31 -9.38 -19.55
N LYS A 233 -1.29 -9.11 -20.38
CA LYS A 233 -1.48 -8.62 -21.75
C LYS A 233 -2.26 -9.62 -22.61
N LYS A 234 -1.85 -10.89 -22.58
CA LYS A 234 -2.53 -11.97 -23.31
C LYS A 234 -3.99 -12.17 -22.85
N ILE A 235 -4.22 -12.11 -21.52
CA ILE A 235 -5.58 -12.18 -20.96
C ILE A 235 -6.41 -11.02 -21.49
N ARG A 236 -5.89 -9.79 -21.43
CA ARG A 236 -6.59 -8.60 -21.90
C ARG A 236 -6.93 -8.67 -23.39
N GLU A 237 -5.99 -9.09 -24.23
CA GLU A 237 -6.19 -9.21 -25.67
C GLU A 237 -7.26 -10.26 -26.03
N LYS A 238 -7.31 -11.37 -25.29
CA LYS A 238 -8.24 -12.46 -25.58
C LYS A 238 -9.62 -12.28 -24.98
N THR A 239 -9.72 -11.62 -23.83
CA THR A 239 -10.94 -11.64 -23.02
C THR A 239 -11.47 -10.24 -22.67
N GLY A 240 -10.67 -9.20 -22.86
CA GLY A 240 -10.97 -7.84 -22.42
C GLY A 240 -10.82 -7.62 -20.91
N LEU A 241 -10.42 -8.65 -20.13
CA LEU A 241 -10.20 -8.50 -18.69
C LEU A 241 -8.91 -7.70 -18.45
N TYR A 242 -9.02 -6.65 -17.65
CA TYR A 242 -7.87 -5.83 -17.23
C TYR A 242 -7.41 -6.22 -15.83
N LEU A 243 -6.16 -6.68 -15.73
CA LEU A 243 -5.45 -6.97 -14.49
C LEU A 243 -4.21 -6.06 -14.41
N SER A 244 -3.79 -5.71 -13.19
CA SER A 244 -2.55 -4.95 -13.02
C SER A 244 -1.35 -5.89 -13.09
N ASP A 245 -0.41 -5.58 -13.96
CA ASP A 245 0.88 -6.26 -14.05
C ASP A 245 1.69 -6.08 -12.76
N GLY A 246 2.25 -7.16 -12.27
CA GLY A 246 3.03 -7.16 -11.03
C GLY A 246 4.45 -6.61 -11.18
N ASN A 247 5.02 -6.60 -12.38
CA ASN A 247 6.38 -6.06 -12.61
C ASN A 247 6.51 -4.61 -12.13
N VAL A 248 5.44 -3.81 -12.25
CA VAL A 248 5.45 -2.39 -11.87
C VAL A 248 5.60 -2.16 -10.36
N PHE A 249 5.46 -3.20 -9.54
CA PHE A 249 5.59 -3.11 -8.08
C PHE A 249 7.02 -3.38 -7.57
N GLY A 250 7.95 -3.80 -8.46
CA GLY A 250 9.33 -4.17 -8.11
C GLY A 250 9.42 -5.50 -7.37
N GLY A 251 10.60 -5.81 -6.85
CA GLY A 251 10.84 -7.05 -6.11
C GLY A 251 10.53 -8.32 -6.91
N ASP A 252 9.77 -9.23 -6.31
CA ASP A 252 9.29 -10.47 -6.94
C ASP A 252 8.02 -10.28 -7.79
N GLY A 253 7.57 -9.04 -8.00
CA GLY A 253 6.33 -8.70 -8.69
C GLY A 253 6.14 -9.33 -10.07
N LYS A 254 7.24 -9.66 -10.78
CA LYS A 254 7.19 -10.34 -12.09
C LYS A 254 6.45 -11.68 -12.08
N HIS A 255 6.29 -12.30 -10.91
CA HIS A 255 5.57 -13.55 -10.72
C HIS A 255 4.11 -13.38 -10.32
N PHE A 256 3.63 -12.13 -10.28
CA PHE A 256 2.32 -11.81 -9.73
C PHE A 256 1.52 -10.89 -10.64
N PHE A 257 0.21 -10.94 -10.48
CA PHE A 257 -0.69 -9.88 -10.92
C PHE A 257 -1.61 -9.44 -9.79
N ARG A 258 -2.14 -8.21 -9.91
CA ARG A 258 -3.09 -7.68 -8.92
C ARG A 258 -4.48 -7.52 -9.53
N MET A 259 -5.49 -8.00 -8.82
CA MET A 259 -6.89 -7.86 -9.16
C MET A 259 -7.60 -6.92 -8.17
N ASN A 260 -8.42 -5.99 -8.67
CA ASN A 260 -9.25 -5.11 -7.85
C ASN A 260 -10.63 -5.76 -7.68
N LEU A 261 -11.05 -5.97 -6.41
CA LEU A 261 -12.32 -6.60 -6.04
C LEU A 261 -13.37 -5.61 -5.53
N ALA A 262 -13.09 -4.29 -5.57
CA ALA A 262 -14.05 -3.26 -5.22
C ALA A 262 -15.05 -3.03 -6.37
N CYS A 263 -15.82 -4.06 -6.69
CA CYS A 263 -16.84 -4.04 -7.74
C CYS A 263 -18.00 -4.98 -7.38
N PRO A 264 -19.16 -4.88 -8.06
CA PRO A 264 -20.23 -5.85 -7.88
C PRO A 264 -19.74 -7.28 -8.10
N ARG A 265 -20.22 -8.21 -7.27
CA ARG A 265 -19.80 -9.64 -7.32
C ARG A 265 -20.00 -10.26 -8.69
N GLU A 266 -21.08 -9.91 -9.36
CA GLU A 266 -21.38 -10.39 -10.71
C GLU A 266 -20.26 -10.05 -11.71
N ARG A 267 -19.76 -8.80 -11.66
CA ARG A 267 -18.62 -8.35 -12.47
C ARG A 267 -17.32 -9.08 -12.11
N MET A 268 -17.06 -9.28 -10.82
CA MET A 268 -15.91 -10.05 -10.37
C MET A 268 -15.95 -11.49 -10.89
N MET A 269 -17.10 -12.15 -10.76
CA MET A 269 -17.30 -13.53 -11.24
C MET A 269 -17.23 -13.65 -12.76
N ASP A 270 -17.71 -12.64 -13.50
CA ASP A 270 -17.53 -12.59 -14.97
C ASP A 270 -16.04 -12.51 -15.31
N GLY A 271 -15.27 -11.66 -14.59
CA GLY A 271 -13.82 -11.57 -14.78
C GLY A 271 -13.07 -12.88 -14.47
N LEU A 272 -13.45 -13.59 -13.42
CA LEU A 272 -12.83 -14.87 -13.04
C LEU A 272 -13.11 -16.00 -14.03
N LYS A 273 -14.24 -15.95 -14.73
CA LYS A 273 -14.64 -16.97 -15.73
C LYS A 273 -13.97 -16.74 -17.10
N ARG A 274 -13.47 -15.57 -17.34
CA ARG A 274 -12.78 -15.19 -18.59
C ARG A 274 -11.36 -15.73 -18.63
#